data_f9256e434c06f52f79d16cd20d2f1504
#
_entry.id   f9256e434c06f52f79d16cd20d2f1504
#
_cell.length_a   1.000
_cell.length_b   1.000
_cell.length_c   1.000
_cell.angle_alpha   90.00
_cell.angle_beta   90.00
_cell.angle_gamma   90.00
#
_symmetry.space_group_name_H-M   'P 1'
#
loop_
_entity.id
_entity.type
_entity.pdbx_description
1 polymer ?
#
loop_
_entity_poly.entity_id
_entity_poly.type
_entity_poly.pdbx_seq_one_letter_code
_entity_poly.pdbx_strand_id
1 'polypeptide(L)'
;MPNLRIVELDPLTDPRWDRMVERHPVGWLTHTSTWARILLRSFPHLRPHYLALEDATGELWGGLAAMEFSSRLTGRRLVSLPYSTLCDPLVRTRDEWLRLLEAADAKRKALGLAFLEVRRSRTADLVAPTDGIEPRRDF
;
A
#
# COMPACT_ATOMS: atom_id res chain seq x y z
N MET A 1 14.82 -17.30 4.82
CA MET A 1 13.73 -16.35 4.45
C MET A 1 12.42 -16.87 5.01
N PRO A 2 11.68 -16.06 5.75
CA PRO A 2 10.36 -16.48 6.19
C PRO A 2 9.44 -16.70 4.99
N ASN A 3 8.60 -17.71 5.08
CA ASN A 3 7.56 -17.92 4.09
C ASN A 3 6.42 -16.94 4.38
N LEU A 4 6.24 -15.96 3.51
CA LEU A 4 5.28 -14.87 3.67
C LEU A 4 4.03 -15.11 2.83
N ARG A 5 2.88 -14.82 3.42
CA ARG A 5 1.61 -14.77 2.69
C ARG A 5 1.05 -13.35 2.72
N ILE A 6 0.21 -13.03 1.74
CA ILE A 6 -0.44 -11.72 1.70
C ILE A 6 -1.78 -11.80 2.42
N VAL A 7 -1.98 -10.84 3.33
CA VAL A 7 -3.25 -10.67 4.06
C VAL A 7 -3.73 -9.23 3.91
N GLU A 8 -5.03 -9.04 3.91
CA GLU A 8 -5.64 -7.72 4.02
C GLU A 8 -5.97 -7.44 5.48
N LEU A 9 -5.73 -6.21 5.94
CA LEU A 9 -6.03 -5.81 7.30
C LEU A 9 -6.56 -4.38 7.37
N ASP A 10 -7.15 -4.05 8.51
CA ASP A 10 -7.54 -2.70 8.86
C ASP A 10 -6.47 -2.09 9.78
N PRO A 11 -5.75 -1.06 9.33
CA PRO A 11 -4.68 -0.46 10.14
C PRO A 11 -5.20 0.22 11.41
N LEU A 12 -6.49 0.57 11.47
CA LEU A 12 -7.08 1.22 12.64
C LEU A 12 -7.36 0.24 13.79
N THR A 13 -7.51 -1.05 13.49
CA THR A 13 -7.88 -2.07 14.47
C THR A 13 -6.82 -3.14 14.68
N ASP A 14 -5.86 -3.26 13.75
CA ASP A 14 -4.81 -4.27 13.83
C ASP A 14 -3.48 -3.63 14.25
N PRO A 15 -3.05 -3.80 15.52
CA PRO A 15 -1.85 -3.17 16.04
C PRO A 15 -0.55 -3.70 15.43
N ARG A 16 -0.60 -4.83 14.73
CA ARG A 16 0.58 -5.39 14.07
C ARG A 16 1.08 -4.47 12.94
N TRP A 17 0.17 -3.73 12.31
CA TRP A 17 0.55 -2.79 11.24
C TRP A 17 1.53 -1.73 11.73
N ASP A 18 1.19 -0.99 12.79
CA ASP A 18 2.06 0.07 13.31
C ASP A 18 3.38 -0.48 13.85
N ARG A 19 3.37 -1.66 14.48
CA ARG A 19 4.61 -2.31 14.92
C ARG A 19 5.53 -2.64 13.75
N MET A 20 4.97 -3.11 12.65
CA MET A 20 5.74 -3.38 11.43
C MET A 20 6.29 -2.09 10.81
N VAL A 21 5.47 -1.04 10.71
CA VAL A 21 5.90 0.27 10.19
C VAL A 21 7.08 0.81 10.98
N GLU A 22 7.02 0.75 12.31
CA GLU A 22 8.08 1.24 13.20
C GLU A 22 9.41 0.50 12.99
N ARG A 23 9.37 -0.79 12.71
CA ARG A 23 10.56 -1.62 12.49
C ARG A 23 11.07 -1.60 11.04
N HIS A 24 10.24 -1.23 10.09
CA HIS A 24 10.61 -1.26 8.69
C HIS A 24 11.54 -0.09 8.34
N PRO A 25 12.66 -0.32 7.62
CA PRO A 25 13.64 0.74 7.30
C PRO A 25 13.08 1.87 6.44
N VAL A 26 12.01 1.62 5.70
CA VAL A 26 11.34 2.61 4.83
C VAL A 26 10.06 3.15 5.47
N GLY A 27 9.70 2.67 6.67
CA GLY A 27 8.51 3.11 7.39
C GLY A 27 8.55 4.62 7.69
N TRP A 28 7.41 5.28 7.50
CA TRP A 28 7.29 6.72 7.64
C TRP A 28 5.95 7.09 8.28
N LEU A 29 5.82 8.34 8.69
CA LEU A 29 4.59 8.88 9.30
C LEU A 29 3.33 8.55 8.47
N THR A 30 3.39 8.66 7.15
CA THR A 30 2.25 8.41 6.27
C THR A 30 1.81 6.94 6.24
N HIS A 31 2.65 6.01 6.67
CA HIS A 31 2.27 4.60 6.77
C HIS A 31 1.47 4.27 8.03
N THR A 32 1.50 5.11 9.05
CA THR A 32 0.92 4.83 10.37
C THR A 32 -0.61 4.82 10.35
N SER A 33 -1.19 4.12 11.33
CA SER A 33 -2.64 4.12 11.56
C SER A 33 -3.17 5.51 11.91
N THR A 34 -2.36 6.33 12.58
CA THR A 34 -2.72 7.73 12.89
C THR A 34 -2.97 8.53 11.62
N TRP A 35 -2.09 8.40 10.63
CA TRP A 35 -2.27 9.07 9.34
C TRP A 35 -3.50 8.54 8.60
N ALA A 36 -3.71 7.24 8.59
CA ALA A 36 -4.91 6.63 8.00
C ALA A 36 -6.18 7.18 8.64
N ARG A 37 -6.20 7.33 9.97
CA ARG A 37 -7.35 7.88 10.70
C ARG A 37 -7.62 9.32 10.30
N ILE A 38 -6.57 10.13 10.17
CA ILE A 38 -6.69 11.52 9.71
C ILE A 38 -7.32 11.57 8.31
N LEU A 39 -6.82 10.78 7.37
CA LEU A 39 -7.34 10.75 6.01
C LEU A 39 -8.80 10.29 5.96
N LEU A 40 -9.13 9.23 6.67
CA LEU A 40 -10.49 8.69 6.66
C LEU A 40 -11.52 9.62 7.30
N ARG A 41 -11.12 10.39 8.31
CA ARG A 41 -11.97 11.41 8.92
C ARG A 41 -12.12 12.66 8.06
N SER A 42 -11.07 13.03 7.34
CA SER A 42 -11.07 14.23 6.49
C SER A 42 -11.74 13.98 5.14
N PHE A 43 -11.69 12.77 4.64
CA PHE A 43 -12.17 12.38 3.32
C PHE A 43 -13.06 11.13 3.40
N PRO A 44 -14.36 11.28 3.69
CA PRO A 44 -15.27 10.14 3.94
C PRO A 44 -15.44 9.18 2.76
N HIS A 45 -15.07 9.61 1.55
CA HIS A 45 -15.12 8.78 0.34
C HIS A 45 -13.96 7.79 0.20
N LEU A 46 -12.94 7.91 1.05
CA LEU A 46 -11.80 6.97 1.05
C LEU A 46 -12.17 5.68 1.78
N ARG A 47 -11.66 4.56 1.26
CA ARG A 47 -11.79 3.24 1.89
C ARG A 47 -10.44 2.55 1.96
N PRO A 48 -10.00 2.07 3.13
CA PRO A 48 -8.70 1.43 3.27
C PRO A 48 -8.71 0.01 2.71
N HIS A 49 -7.63 -0.35 2.01
CA HIS A 49 -7.36 -1.70 1.52
C HIS A 49 -5.88 -2.02 1.74
N TYR A 50 -5.48 -2.05 3.01
CA TYR A 50 -4.09 -2.30 3.38
C TYR A 50 -3.75 -3.78 3.21
N LEU A 51 -2.66 -4.04 2.50
CA LEU A 51 -2.13 -5.39 2.27
C LEU A 51 -0.83 -5.56 3.05
N ALA A 52 -0.63 -6.70 3.65
CA ALA A 52 0.56 -6.99 4.44
C ALA A 52 1.15 -8.35 4.11
N LEU A 53 2.44 -8.47 4.35
CA LEU A 53 3.20 -9.72 4.27
C LEU A 53 3.28 -10.32 5.67
N GLU A 54 2.63 -11.44 5.87
CA GLU A 54 2.50 -12.13 7.16
C GLU A 54 3.26 -13.44 7.15
N ASP A 55 4.06 -13.71 8.19
CA ASP A 55 4.73 -15.00 8.35
C ASP A 55 3.85 -16.05 9.02
N ALA A 56 4.39 -17.26 9.20
CA ALA A 56 3.65 -18.37 9.80
C ALA A 56 3.26 -18.14 11.27
N THR A 57 3.91 -17.20 11.95
CA THR A 57 3.61 -16.84 13.34
C THR A 57 2.58 -15.71 13.46
N GLY A 58 2.17 -15.13 12.35
CA GLY A 58 1.25 -13.99 12.31
C GLY A 58 1.96 -12.64 12.40
N GLU A 59 3.27 -12.59 12.36
CA GLU A 59 4.02 -11.34 12.38
C GLU A 59 4.09 -10.72 10.98
N LEU A 60 3.97 -9.39 10.92
CA LEU A 60 4.03 -8.65 9.66
C LEU A 60 5.47 -8.19 9.35
N TRP A 61 5.88 -8.33 8.09
CA TRP A 61 7.21 -7.99 7.61
C TRP A 61 7.24 -6.82 6.64
N GLY A 62 6.11 -6.50 6.06
CA GLY A 62 5.99 -5.41 5.11
C GLY A 62 4.56 -5.26 4.64
N GLY A 63 4.33 -4.40 3.67
CA GLY A 63 3.00 -4.21 3.15
C GLY A 63 2.85 -3.00 2.23
N LEU A 64 1.62 -2.80 1.80
CA LEU A 64 1.21 -1.68 0.97
C LEU A 64 0.03 -0.98 1.62
N ALA A 65 0.23 0.28 1.98
CA ALA A 65 -0.82 1.15 2.50
C ALA A 65 -1.62 1.70 1.31
N ALA A 66 -2.76 1.13 1.00
CA ALA A 66 -3.57 1.53 -0.13
C ALA A 66 -4.97 1.93 0.27
N MET A 67 -5.54 2.90 -0.42
CA MET A 67 -6.92 3.34 -0.26
C MET A 67 -7.64 3.43 -1.59
N GLU A 68 -8.91 3.06 -1.59
CA GLU A 68 -9.80 3.28 -2.70
C GLU A 68 -10.18 4.75 -2.74
N PHE A 69 -9.96 5.38 -3.89
CA PHE A 69 -10.28 6.77 -4.18
C PHE A 69 -11.28 6.83 -5.33
N SER A 70 -12.35 7.59 -5.16
CA SER A 70 -13.36 7.80 -6.19
C SER A 70 -13.53 9.28 -6.47
N SER A 71 -13.38 9.67 -7.75
CA SER A 71 -13.60 11.03 -8.20
C SER A 71 -14.42 11.01 -9.48
N ARG A 72 -15.37 11.96 -9.60
CA ARG A 72 -16.15 12.14 -10.82
C ARG A 72 -15.30 12.59 -12.01
N LEU A 73 -14.18 13.26 -11.74
CA LEU A 73 -13.30 13.80 -12.79
C LEU A 73 -12.21 12.82 -13.20
N THR A 74 -11.67 12.04 -12.25
CA THR A 74 -10.52 11.18 -12.49
C THR A 74 -10.83 9.68 -12.42
N GLY A 75 -12.08 9.31 -12.13
CA GLY A 75 -12.51 7.93 -12.02
C GLY A 75 -12.21 7.29 -10.65
N ARG A 76 -12.35 5.97 -10.58
CA ARG A 76 -12.14 5.17 -9.37
C ARG A 76 -10.78 4.47 -9.47
N ARG A 77 -10.00 4.56 -8.42
CA ARG A 77 -8.64 3.99 -8.38
C ARG A 77 -8.24 3.51 -7.00
N LEU A 78 -7.29 2.59 -6.97
CA LEU A 78 -6.61 2.17 -5.76
C LEU A 78 -5.26 2.90 -5.72
N VAL A 79 -4.99 3.62 -4.64
CA VAL A 79 -3.83 4.52 -4.51
C VAL A 79 -3.06 4.19 -3.25
N SER A 80 -1.72 4.13 -3.34
CA SER A 80 -0.87 4.07 -2.16
C SER A 80 -0.89 5.44 -1.46
N LEU A 81 -1.85 5.61 -0.60
CA LEU A 81 -2.25 6.79 0.16
C LEU A 81 -2.41 8.08 -0.67
N PRO A 82 -3.65 8.43 -1.03
CA PRO A 82 -3.96 9.72 -1.63
C PRO A 82 -3.61 10.86 -0.65
N TYR A 83 -3.35 12.03 -1.18
CA TYR A 83 -2.96 13.23 -0.41
C TYR A 83 -1.63 13.10 0.36
N SER A 84 -0.82 12.11 0.03
CA SER A 84 0.50 11.91 0.61
C SER A 84 1.55 11.94 -0.48
N THR A 85 2.63 12.67 -0.27
CA THR A 85 3.72 12.77 -1.24
C THR A 85 4.65 11.56 -1.22
N LEU A 86 4.81 10.96 -0.04
CA LEU A 86 5.68 9.81 0.18
C LEU A 86 4.90 8.70 0.86
N CYS A 87 4.66 7.61 0.15
CA CYS A 87 4.11 6.38 0.71
C CYS A 87 4.61 5.18 -0.11
N ASP A 88 5.87 4.86 0.12
CA ASP A 88 6.52 3.74 -0.55
C ASP A 88 5.90 2.41 -0.10
N PRO A 89 5.86 1.40 -0.98
CA PRO A 89 5.60 0.04 -0.52
C PRO A 89 6.66 -0.37 0.50
N LEU A 90 6.22 -0.99 1.59
CA LEU A 90 7.11 -1.45 2.66
C LEU A 90 7.65 -2.83 2.30
N VAL A 91 8.69 -2.85 1.50
CA VAL A 91 9.33 -4.06 0.99
C VAL A 91 10.83 -4.00 1.21
N ARG A 92 11.47 -5.19 1.29
CA ARG A 92 12.92 -5.34 1.37
C ARG A 92 13.52 -5.95 0.11
N THR A 93 12.68 -6.63 -0.70
CA THR A 93 13.11 -7.29 -1.92
C THR A 93 12.15 -7.00 -3.06
N ARG A 94 12.64 -7.20 -4.30
CA ARG A 94 11.80 -7.09 -5.48
C ARG A 94 10.70 -8.16 -5.50
N ASP A 95 10.97 -9.36 -5.02
CA ASP A 95 9.98 -10.43 -4.94
C ASP A 95 8.80 -10.04 -4.05
N GLU A 96 9.06 -9.48 -2.88
CA GLU A 96 8.02 -8.96 -1.99
C GLU A 96 7.18 -7.88 -2.69
N TRP A 97 7.82 -6.98 -3.42
CA TRP A 97 7.13 -5.96 -4.19
C TRP A 97 6.22 -6.57 -5.25
N LEU A 98 6.73 -7.49 -6.06
CA LEU A 98 5.94 -8.11 -7.13
C LEU A 98 4.73 -8.86 -6.59
N ARG A 99 4.86 -9.52 -5.44
CA ARG A 99 3.76 -10.22 -4.79
C ARG A 99 2.69 -9.25 -4.27
N LEU A 100 3.09 -8.14 -3.65
CA LEU A 100 2.17 -7.08 -3.22
C LEU A 100 1.48 -6.42 -4.41
N LEU A 101 2.22 -6.15 -5.47
CA LEU A 101 1.69 -5.56 -6.69
C LEU A 101 0.62 -6.46 -7.33
N GLU A 102 0.90 -7.75 -7.44
CA GLU A 102 -0.05 -8.74 -7.97
C GLU A 102 -1.33 -8.79 -7.12
N ALA A 103 -1.19 -8.81 -5.81
CA ALA A 103 -2.33 -8.82 -4.89
C ALA A 103 -3.13 -7.51 -4.95
N ALA A 104 -2.46 -6.37 -5.06
CA ALA A 104 -3.11 -5.08 -5.20
C ALA A 104 -3.86 -4.96 -6.51
N ASP A 105 -3.29 -5.45 -7.60
CA ASP A 105 -3.97 -5.46 -8.91
C ASP A 105 -5.17 -6.40 -8.93
N ALA A 106 -5.07 -7.56 -8.29
CA ALA A 106 -6.20 -8.46 -8.12
C ALA A 106 -7.34 -7.80 -7.31
N LYS A 107 -6.99 -7.06 -6.25
CA LYS A 107 -7.95 -6.30 -5.44
C LYS A 107 -8.61 -5.20 -6.27
N ARG A 108 -7.82 -4.45 -7.04
CA ARG A 108 -8.34 -3.44 -7.97
C ARG A 108 -9.40 -4.04 -8.91
N LYS A 109 -9.09 -5.16 -9.53
CA LYS A 109 -10.01 -5.85 -10.44
C LYS A 109 -11.28 -6.33 -9.73
N ALA A 110 -11.13 -6.90 -8.54
CA ALA A 110 -12.26 -7.38 -7.75
C ALA A 110 -13.21 -6.25 -7.33
N LEU A 111 -12.66 -5.06 -7.07
CA LEU A 111 -13.43 -3.86 -6.73
C LEU A 111 -13.96 -3.10 -7.96
N GLY A 112 -13.59 -3.49 -9.17
CA GLY A 112 -13.98 -2.79 -10.41
C GLY A 112 -13.33 -1.42 -10.56
N LEU A 113 -12.14 -1.21 -9.99
CA LEU A 113 -11.42 0.05 -10.07
C LEU A 113 -10.61 0.14 -11.36
N ALA A 114 -10.55 1.34 -11.95
CA ALA A 114 -9.89 1.53 -13.24
C ALA A 114 -8.38 1.50 -13.18
N PHE A 115 -7.77 2.03 -12.09
CA PHE A 115 -6.34 2.21 -12.00
C PHE A 115 -5.79 1.80 -10.64
N LEU A 116 -4.53 1.34 -10.65
CA LEU A 116 -3.69 1.18 -9.47
C LEU A 116 -2.57 2.21 -9.56
N GLU A 117 -2.44 3.06 -8.55
CA GLU A 117 -1.38 4.07 -8.44
C GLU A 117 -0.54 3.81 -7.19
N VAL A 118 0.76 3.61 -7.36
CA VAL A 118 1.70 3.43 -6.26
C VAL A 118 2.72 4.57 -6.28
N ARG A 119 2.75 5.36 -5.21
CA ARG A 119 3.70 6.46 -5.02
C ARG A 119 4.93 5.96 -4.31
N ARG A 120 6.09 6.21 -4.89
CA ARG A 120 7.36 5.66 -4.42
C ARG A 120 8.49 6.68 -4.55
N SER A 121 9.46 6.58 -3.67
CA SER A 121 10.70 7.36 -3.75
C SER A 121 11.91 6.55 -3.30
N ARG A 122 11.87 5.97 -2.10
CA ARG A 122 13.00 5.25 -1.50
C ARG A 122 13.19 3.83 -2.02
N THR A 123 12.12 3.23 -2.54
CA THR A 123 12.13 1.86 -3.06
C THR A 123 12.17 1.82 -4.59
N ALA A 124 12.53 2.93 -5.23
CA ALA A 124 12.53 3.05 -6.69
C ALA A 124 13.34 1.95 -7.38
N ASP A 125 14.48 1.57 -6.82
CA ASP A 125 15.34 0.52 -7.39
C ASP A 125 14.71 -0.88 -7.28
N LEU A 126 13.95 -1.13 -6.22
CA LEU A 126 13.24 -2.40 -6.01
C LEU A 126 11.95 -2.47 -6.83
N VAL A 127 11.35 -1.31 -7.06
CA VAL A 127 10.04 -1.14 -7.68
C VAL A 127 10.19 -0.64 -9.11
N ALA A 128 11.11 -1.24 -9.87
CA ALA A 128 11.30 -0.91 -11.28
C ALA A 128 10.03 -1.22 -12.08
N PRO A 129 9.76 -0.50 -13.19
CA PRO A 129 8.59 -0.74 -14.02
C PRO A 129 8.48 -2.20 -14.43
N THR A 130 7.27 -2.75 -14.31
CA THR A 130 6.89 -4.04 -14.86
C THR A 130 5.95 -3.82 -16.04
N ASP A 131 5.83 -4.79 -16.90
CA ASP A 131 4.95 -4.71 -18.06
C ASP A 131 3.53 -4.31 -17.66
N GLY A 132 2.98 -3.29 -18.30
CA GLY A 132 1.65 -2.78 -18.02
C GLY A 132 1.58 -1.69 -16.94
N ILE A 133 2.72 -1.27 -16.38
CA ILE A 133 2.79 -0.16 -15.43
C ILE A 133 3.53 1.00 -16.09
N GLU A 134 2.81 2.07 -16.33
CA GLU A 134 3.44 3.31 -16.78
C GLU A 134 4.02 4.06 -15.58
N PRO A 135 5.34 4.36 -15.60
CA PRO A 135 5.93 5.18 -14.58
C PRO A 135 5.43 6.62 -14.72
N ARG A 136 4.64 7.08 -13.77
CA ARG A 136 4.29 8.48 -13.68
C ARG A 136 5.39 9.21 -12.90
N ARG A 137 5.98 10.20 -13.54
CA ARG A 137 6.91 11.10 -12.83
C ARG A 137 6.08 12.14 -12.09
N ASP A 138 6.03 12.02 -10.79
CA ASP A 138 5.52 13.09 -9.94
C ASP A 138 6.69 14.02 -9.61
N PHE A 139 6.47 15.26 -9.86
CA PHE A 139 7.43 16.33 -9.56
C PHE A 139 7.27 16.85 -8.16
#